data_bd4103e1e22e4f380f44f44f69b1baf2
#
_entry.id   bd4103e1e22e4f380f44f44f69b1baf2
#
_cell.length_a   1.000
_cell.length_b   1.000
_cell.length_c   1.000
_cell.angle_alpha   90.00
_cell.angle_beta   90.00
_cell.angle_gamma   90.00
#
_symmetry.space_group_name_H-M   'P 1'
#
loop_
_entity.id
_entity.type
_entity.pdbx_description
1 polymer ?
#
loop_
_entity_poly.entity_id
_entity_poly.type
_entity_poly.pdbx_seq_one_letter_code
_entity_poly.pdbx_strand_id
1 'polypeptide(L)'
;MTNERLTTITGAPVVSNDDVQTAGRRGPILLQDVFLIEKLANFNREVIPERRMHAKGSGAFGTFTVTNDITKYTKAAMFSEVGKKTEMFARFSTVAGERGAADAERDIRGFALKFYTEEGNWDMVGNNTPVFFFRDPLHFPDLNHVVKRDPKTNMHNANSNWDFWTSLPEALHQVTIVMSDRGIPDGYRHMHGFGSHTYSMINAEGERVYVKFHFRTQQDIKNLTDAQAAEVIGKDRESAQRDLFESIEKGDFPRWKMYIQVMTEEQARNSKDNPFDLTKVWYKSEYPLIEVGEFELNRNPENYFADVEQAAFAPSNVVPGISYSPDRMLQARLFAYQDATRYRLGVNHHQIPVNTPKCPFMVYHRDGAGRADGNRGAALTYYPNSYGALQGQSQYKDPALALDGASDIYDFREDDNNYFEQPGKLFNLMNDDQKAQLFANTAANLQGVEEFIQRRHILHCYLADPAYGEGVAKALGLSLDGMDLSNPYAESTVSNA
;
A
#
# COMPACT_ATOMS: atom_id res chain seq x y z
N MET A 1 31.88 -27.36 -3.98
CA MET A 1 30.45 -27.75 -3.91
C MET A 1 30.40 -28.84 -2.85
N THR A 2 29.76 -28.57 -1.72
CA THR A 2 29.45 -29.59 -0.72
C THR A 2 28.51 -30.60 -1.36
N ASN A 3 28.83 -31.89 -1.32
CA ASN A 3 27.92 -32.95 -1.76
C ASN A 3 26.71 -33.00 -0.81
N GLU A 4 25.73 -32.16 -1.06
CA GLU A 4 24.48 -32.21 -0.34
C GLU A 4 23.76 -33.52 -0.67
N ARG A 5 23.28 -34.20 0.36
CA ARG A 5 22.64 -35.52 0.23
C ARG A 5 21.14 -35.31 0.27
N LEU A 6 20.43 -35.88 -0.71
CA LEU A 6 18.99 -35.87 -0.73
C LEU A 6 18.42 -36.76 0.38
N THR A 7 17.46 -36.19 1.13
CA THR A 7 16.79 -36.89 2.22
C THR A 7 15.28 -36.67 2.15
N THR A 8 14.50 -37.50 2.83
CA THR A 8 13.12 -37.22 3.20
C THR A 8 13.04 -36.03 4.16
N ILE A 9 11.87 -35.48 4.39
CA ILE A 9 11.62 -34.41 5.38
C ILE A 9 12.01 -34.81 6.81
N THR A 10 12.05 -36.11 7.11
CA THR A 10 12.47 -36.68 8.39
C THR A 10 13.96 -37.04 8.45
N GLY A 11 14.73 -36.76 7.39
CA GLY A 11 16.17 -36.94 7.32
C GLY A 11 16.64 -38.30 6.83
N ALA A 12 15.76 -39.23 6.43
CA ALA A 12 16.17 -40.53 5.87
C ALA A 12 16.75 -40.35 4.46
N PRO A 13 17.85 -41.06 4.11
CA PRO A 13 18.44 -41.01 2.76
C PRO A 13 17.46 -41.43 1.68
N VAL A 14 17.41 -40.65 0.57
CA VAL A 14 16.62 -40.97 -0.62
C VAL A 14 17.49 -41.65 -1.66
N VAL A 15 17.03 -42.79 -2.21
CA VAL A 15 17.78 -43.64 -3.13
C VAL A 15 17.82 -43.03 -4.54
N SER A 16 16.71 -42.50 -5.04
CA SER A 16 16.60 -41.91 -6.38
C SER A 16 15.68 -40.69 -6.35
N ASN A 17 16.02 -39.66 -7.11
CA ASN A 17 15.11 -38.53 -7.39
C ASN A 17 14.45 -38.64 -8.77
N ASP A 18 14.81 -39.65 -9.55
CA ASP A 18 14.37 -39.86 -10.92
C ASP A 18 13.35 -40.99 -11.06
N ASP A 19 13.45 -42.00 -10.20
CA ASP A 19 12.65 -43.22 -10.31
C ASP A 19 11.86 -43.48 -9.03
N VAL A 20 10.54 -43.75 -9.22
CA VAL A 20 9.64 -44.14 -8.13
C VAL A 20 9.67 -45.67 -7.93
N GLN A 21 9.33 -46.11 -6.72
CA GLN A 21 9.22 -47.52 -6.40
C GLN A 21 7.97 -48.13 -7.03
N THR A 22 8.15 -49.21 -7.79
CA THR A 22 7.06 -49.90 -8.49
C THR A 22 7.10 -51.45 -8.23
N ALA A 23 5.97 -52.10 -8.47
CA ALA A 23 5.90 -53.59 -8.47
C ALA A 23 6.40 -54.14 -9.80
N GLY A 24 7.72 -54.28 -9.95
CA GLY A 24 8.39 -54.67 -11.20
C GLY A 24 8.51 -53.46 -12.17
N ARG A 25 9.26 -53.65 -13.27
CA ARG A 25 9.64 -52.57 -14.20
C ARG A 25 8.47 -51.84 -14.89
N ARG A 26 7.34 -52.46 -14.99
CA ARG A 26 6.14 -51.93 -15.66
C ARG A 26 4.90 -51.96 -14.75
N GLY A 27 5.11 -52.26 -13.48
CA GLY A 27 4.05 -52.38 -12.49
C GLY A 27 3.59 -51.03 -11.91
N PRO A 28 2.56 -51.03 -11.09
CA PRO A 28 2.05 -49.82 -10.43
C PRO A 28 3.03 -49.30 -9.38
N ILE A 29 2.91 -48.03 -9.09
CA ILE A 29 3.64 -47.32 -7.98
C ILE A 29 3.17 -47.94 -6.65
N LEU A 30 4.10 -48.05 -5.72
CA LEU A 30 3.83 -48.52 -4.35
C LEU A 30 3.74 -47.32 -3.38
N LEU A 31 2.72 -47.35 -2.53
CA LEU A 31 2.54 -46.30 -1.50
C LEU A 31 3.68 -46.22 -0.47
N GLN A 32 4.50 -47.25 -0.37
CA GLN A 32 5.70 -47.24 0.49
C GLN A 32 6.84 -46.34 -0.05
N ASP A 33 6.69 -45.76 -1.24
CA ASP A 33 7.55 -44.69 -1.72
C ASP A 33 7.23 -43.39 -0.99
N VAL A 34 7.72 -43.23 0.24
CA VAL A 34 7.42 -42.09 1.10
C VAL A 34 7.93 -40.78 0.50
N PHE A 35 9.06 -40.82 -0.22
CA PHE A 35 9.61 -39.61 -0.83
C PHE A 35 8.68 -39.05 -1.93
N LEU A 36 8.08 -39.92 -2.76
CA LEU A 36 7.07 -39.50 -3.74
C LEU A 36 5.88 -38.83 -3.06
N ILE A 37 5.38 -39.44 -1.96
CA ILE A 37 4.24 -38.88 -1.20
C ILE A 37 4.58 -37.51 -0.66
N GLU A 38 5.73 -37.35 -0.01
CA GLU A 38 6.21 -36.06 0.53
C GLU A 38 6.33 -35.00 -0.57
N LYS A 39 6.98 -35.34 -1.68
CA LYS A 39 7.21 -34.43 -2.81
C LYS A 39 5.91 -33.91 -3.40
N LEU A 40 4.93 -34.79 -3.66
CA LEU A 40 3.63 -34.40 -4.18
C LEU A 40 2.80 -33.62 -3.15
N ALA A 41 2.80 -34.05 -1.90
CA ALA A 41 2.04 -33.40 -0.84
C ALA A 41 2.57 -31.98 -0.57
N ASN A 42 3.90 -31.79 -0.54
CA ASN A 42 4.51 -30.47 -0.38
C ASN A 42 4.18 -29.57 -1.58
N PHE A 43 4.39 -30.07 -2.80
CA PHE A 43 4.10 -29.31 -4.02
C PHE A 43 2.67 -28.75 -4.05
N ASN A 44 1.67 -29.51 -3.67
CA ASN A 44 0.29 -29.06 -3.61
C ASN A 44 0.05 -27.92 -2.60
N ARG A 45 0.97 -27.67 -1.68
CA ARG A 45 0.87 -26.71 -0.58
C ARG A 45 1.94 -25.63 -0.61
N GLU A 46 2.69 -25.51 -1.69
CA GLU A 46 3.71 -24.45 -1.87
C GLU A 46 3.10 -23.07 -2.10
N VAL A 47 1.81 -23.00 -2.39
CA VAL A 47 1.10 -21.74 -2.60
C VAL A 47 0.35 -21.33 -1.35
N ILE A 48 0.38 -20.01 -1.07
CA ILE A 48 -0.44 -19.35 -0.06
C ILE A 48 -1.41 -18.41 -0.76
N PRO A 49 -2.51 -17.97 -0.12
CA PRO A 49 -3.41 -16.97 -0.73
C PRO A 49 -2.63 -15.73 -1.16
N GLU A 50 -2.91 -15.23 -2.36
CA GLU A 50 -2.36 -13.94 -2.78
C GLU A 50 -2.91 -12.82 -1.88
N ARG A 51 -2.19 -11.67 -1.81
CA ARG A 51 -2.75 -10.48 -1.13
C ARG A 51 -4.02 -10.04 -1.83
N ARG A 52 -5.02 -9.63 -1.04
CA ARG A 52 -6.31 -9.18 -1.58
C ARG A 52 -6.16 -8.00 -2.54
N MET A 53 -5.25 -7.07 -2.21
CA MET A 53 -4.71 -6.02 -3.06
C MET A 53 -3.18 -6.13 -3.03
N HIS A 54 -2.49 -5.52 -3.99
CA HIS A 54 -1.02 -5.53 -4.05
C HIS A 54 -0.39 -6.92 -4.24
N ALA A 55 -1.08 -7.84 -4.94
CA ALA A 55 -0.59 -9.20 -5.13
C ALA A 55 0.71 -9.26 -5.93
N LYS A 56 0.79 -8.54 -7.06
CA LYS A 56 2.00 -8.40 -7.86
C LYS A 56 2.91 -7.33 -7.25
N GLY A 57 4.15 -7.69 -6.92
CA GLY A 57 5.10 -6.74 -6.35
C GLY A 57 6.49 -7.31 -6.12
N SER A 58 7.42 -6.43 -5.75
CA SER A 58 8.84 -6.70 -5.52
C SER A 58 9.30 -6.07 -4.22
N GLY A 59 10.38 -6.58 -3.65
CA GLY A 59 10.95 -6.03 -2.42
C GLY A 59 12.46 -5.97 -2.46
N ALA A 60 13.03 -5.12 -1.60
CA ALA A 60 14.45 -5.02 -1.37
C ALA A 60 14.73 -4.55 0.06
N PHE A 61 15.86 -4.93 0.58
CA PHE A 61 16.38 -4.44 1.86
C PHE A 61 17.23 -3.19 1.66
N GLY A 62 17.32 -2.39 2.71
CA GLY A 62 18.08 -1.16 2.67
C GLY A 62 18.34 -0.56 4.03
N THR A 63 18.79 0.68 4.00
CA THR A 63 19.11 1.43 5.21
C THR A 63 18.53 2.83 5.12
N PHE A 64 17.81 3.24 6.15
CA PHE A 64 17.39 4.62 6.37
C PHE A 64 18.46 5.35 7.22
N THR A 65 18.78 6.59 6.86
CA THR A 65 19.70 7.45 7.59
C THR A 65 19.05 8.79 7.88
N VAL A 66 19.06 9.22 9.13
CA VAL A 66 18.57 10.54 9.54
C VAL A 66 19.54 11.63 9.02
N THR A 67 19.01 12.63 8.30
CA THR A 67 19.81 13.75 7.79
C THR A 67 19.54 15.05 8.54
N ASN A 68 18.37 15.18 9.15
CA ASN A 68 17.95 16.40 9.84
C ASN A 68 17.33 16.08 11.20
N ASP A 69 17.57 16.94 12.17
CA ASP A 69 16.98 16.81 13.51
C ASP A 69 15.48 17.17 13.48
N ILE A 70 14.66 16.19 13.85
CA ILE A 70 13.21 16.33 14.03
C ILE A 70 12.75 15.97 15.45
N THR A 71 13.66 15.91 16.43
CA THR A 71 13.36 15.54 17.82
C THR A 71 12.33 16.46 18.47
N LYS A 72 12.20 17.69 18.02
CA LYS A 72 11.13 18.61 18.45
C LYS A 72 9.73 18.15 18.10
N TYR A 73 9.56 17.17 17.20
CA TYR A 73 8.27 16.63 16.80
C TYR A 73 8.03 15.20 17.28
N THR A 74 9.10 14.42 17.48
CA THR A 74 8.98 13.01 17.84
C THR A 74 10.09 12.55 18.77
N LYS A 75 9.73 11.73 19.75
CA LYS A 75 10.68 11.02 20.62
C LYS A 75 11.10 9.66 20.08
N ALA A 76 10.66 9.25 18.88
CA ALA A 76 10.98 7.95 18.32
C ALA A 76 12.49 7.75 18.19
N ALA A 77 13.00 6.68 18.77
CA ALA A 77 14.43 6.47 18.91
C ALA A 77 15.16 6.42 17.56
N MET A 78 14.51 5.96 16.49
CA MET A 78 15.10 5.95 15.16
C MET A 78 15.44 7.35 14.62
N PHE A 79 14.84 8.43 15.16
CA PHE A 79 15.06 9.81 14.76
C PHE A 79 15.87 10.61 15.80
N SER A 80 16.45 9.96 16.80
CA SER A 80 17.07 10.61 17.97
C SER A 80 18.30 11.46 17.66
N GLU A 81 19.01 11.20 16.55
CA GLU A 81 20.21 11.93 16.15
C GLU A 81 20.48 11.88 14.66
N VAL A 82 21.08 12.94 14.13
CA VAL A 82 21.53 12.99 12.74
C VAL A 82 22.65 11.97 12.51
N GLY A 83 22.56 11.24 11.39
CA GLY A 83 23.50 10.15 11.05
C GLY A 83 23.08 8.78 11.56
N LYS A 84 22.05 8.68 12.41
CA LYS A 84 21.54 7.40 12.88
C LYS A 84 20.99 6.58 11.73
N LYS A 85 21.35 5.28 11.71
CA LYS A 85 20.96 4.34 10.68
C LYS A 85 20.00 3.30 11.23
N THR A 86 18.96 3.00 10.44
CA THR A 86 17.97 1.95 10.73
C THR A 86 17.84 1.03 9.52
N GLU A 87 18.01 -0.28 9.72
CA GLU A 87 17.77 -1.25 8.66
C GLU A 87 16.29 -1.27 8.29
N MET A 88 16.01 -1.49 7.00
CA MET A 88 14.65 -1.49 6.50
C MET A 88 14.43 -2.50 5.38
N PHE A 89 13.16 -2.80 5.14
CA PHE A 89 12.68 -3.54 3.99
C PHE A 89 11.60 -2.73 3.28
N ALA A 90 11.69 -2.62 1.95
CA ALA A 90 10.69 -1.98 1.11
C ALA A 90 9.98 -3.00 0.24
N ARG A 91 8.68 -2.82 0.02
CA ARG A 91 7.91 -3.57 -0.98
C ARG A 91 7.11 -2.60 -1.84
N PHE A 92 7.32 -2.71 -3.16
CA PHE A 92 6.55 -2.01 -4.18
C PHE A 92 5.62 -2.98 -4.89
N SER A 93 4.49 -2.48 -5.41
CA SER A 93 3.48 -3.35 -6.03
C SER A 93 2.54 -2.54 -6.91
N THR A 94 1.85 -3.19 -7.85
CA THR A 94 0.57 -2.67 -8.37
C THR A 94 -0.50 -2.81 -7.29
N VAL A 95 -1.68 -2.22 -7.47
CA VAL A 95 -2.76 -2.27 -6.48
C VAL A 95 -3.84 -3.27 -6.91
N ALA A 96 -4.44 -3.07 -8.07
CA ALA A 96 -5.50 -3.92 -8.60
C ALA A 96 -4.97 -5.24 -9.20
N GLY A 97 -3.73 -5.26 -9.69
CA GLY A 97 -3.10 -6.40 -10.34
C GLY A 97 -3.12 -7.67 -9.49
N GLU A 98 -3.46 -8.79 -10.12
CA GLU A 98 -3.34 -10.13 -9.55
C GLU A 98 -1.88 -10.60 -9.56
N ARG A 99 -1.56 -11.75 -8.95
CA ARG A 99 -0.17 -12.24 -8.84
C ARG A 99 0.56 -12.35 -10.19
N GLY A 100 -0.15 -12.67 -11.28
CA GLY A 100 0.41 -12.77 -12.64
C GLY A 100 0.26 -11.52 -13.50
N ALA A 101 -0.21 -10.39 -12.94
CA ALA A 101 -0.33 -9.13 -13.67
C ALA A 101 1.03 -8.57 -14.11
N ALA A 102 1.04 -7.66 -15.07
CA ALA A 102 2.25 -6.97 -15.49
C ALA A 102 2.58 -5.78 -14.58
N ASP A 103 3.86 -5.45 -14.45
CA ASP A 103 4.31 -4.33 -13.63
C ASP A 103 3.96 -2.97 -14.24
N ALA A 104 3.94 -2.86 -15.59
CA ALA A 104 3.71 -1.61 -16.31
C ALA A 104 2.22 -1.33 -16.60
N GLU A 105 1.30 -1.90 -15.86
CA GLU A 105 -0.13 -1.58 -15.97
C GLU A 105 -0.44 -0.20 -15.40
N ARG A 106 -1.49 0.48 -15.94
CA ARG A 106 -2.02 1.72 -15.38
C ARG A 106 -2.72 1.42 -14.08
N ASP A 107 -2.11 1.81 -12.96
CA ASP A 107 -2.58 1.54 -11.61
C ASP A 107 -1.85 2.44 -10.60
N ILE A 108 -2.38 2.56 -9.40
CA ILE A 108 -1.63 3.05 -8.24
C ILE A 108 -0.50 2.05 -7.95
N ARG A 109 0.59 2.54 -7.39
CA ARG A 109 1.66 1.67 -6.86
C ARG A 109 1.66 1.69 -5.35
N GLY A 110 1.68 0.49 -4.75
CA GLY A 110 1.98 0.34 -3.34
C GLY A 110 3.41 0.75 -3.04
N PHE A 111 3.60 1.41 -1.91
CA PHE A 111 4.88 1.90 -1.40
C PHE A 111 4.93 1.59 0.09
N ALA A 112 5.33 0.37 0.44
CA ALA A 112 5.34 -0.13 1.80
C ALA A 112 6.78 -0.24 2.33
N LEU A 113 7.04 0.36 3.47
CA LEU A 113 8.33 0.38 4.15
C LEU A 113 8.18 -0.23 5.55
N LYS A 114 9.11 -1.07 5.93
CA LYS A 114 9.26 -1.63 7.27
C LYS A 114 10.61 -1.21 7.81
N PHE A 115 10.62 -0.52 8.94
CA PHE A 115 11.83 -0.12 9.66
C PHE A 115 12.01 -1.04 10.88
N TYR A 116 13.16 -1.69 10.97
CA TYR A 116 13.51 -2.55 12.11
C TYR A 116 14.20 -1.71 13.18
N THR A 117 13.40 -1.03 14.00
CA THR A 117 13.93 -0.13 15.02
C THR A 117 14.27 -0.85 16.32
N GLU A 118 15.01 -0.19 17.21
CA GLU A 118 15.30 -0.70 18.54
C GLU A 118 14.09 -0.74 19.48
N GLU A 119 12.98 -0.07 19.10
CA GLU A 119 11.72 -0.02 19.86
C GLU A 119 10.62 -0.89 19.27
N GLY A 120 10.88 -1.58 18.16
CA GLY A 120 9.93 -2.42 17.44
C GLY A 120 9.98 -2.18 15.93
N ASN A 121 9.12 -2.87 15.20
CA ASN A 121 8.91 -2.59 13.79
C ASN A 121 7.99 -1.39 13.62
N TRP A 122 8.41 -0.42 12.80
CA TRP A 122 7.53 0.60 12.29
C TRP A 122 7.22 0.35 10.82
N ASP A 123 5.95 0.24 10.47
CA ASP A 123 5.49 0.03 9.10
C ASP A 123 4.82 1.29 8.54
N MET A 124 5.40 1.86 7.49
CA MET A 124 4.80 2.90 6.67
C MET A 124 4.18 2.27 5.43
N VAL A 125 2.85 2.16 5.41
CA VAL A 125 2.12 1.46 4.34
C VAL A 125 1.40 2.48 3.45
N GLY A 126 2.12 2.99 2.47
CA GLY A 126 1.68 4.05 1.57
C GLY A 126 1.53 3.64 0.11
N ASN A 127 1.38 4.65 -0.73
CA ASN A 127 1.26 4.52 -2.18
C ASN A 127 2.15 5.56 -2.89
N ASN A 128 2.24 5.48 -4.22
CA ASN A 128 2.86 6.52 -5.05
C ASN A 128 1.94 7.74 -5.28
N THR A 129 0.79 7.79 -4.64
CA THR A 129 -0.19 8.90 -4.69
C THR A 129 -0.45 9.45 -3.30
N PRO A 130 -0.61 10.77 -3.15
CA PRO A 130 -0.81 11.40 -1.85
C PRO A 130 -2.24 11.28 -1.32
N VAL A 131 -3.17 10.83 -2.15
CA VAL A 131 -4.61 10.71 -1.86
C VAL A 131 -5.13 9.34 -2.24
N PHE A 132 -6.41 9.07 -1.94
CA PHE A 132 -7.12 7.86 -2.31
C PHE A 132 -8.52 8.17 -2.86
N PHE A 133 -9.28 7.17 -3.31
CA PHE A 133 -10.55 7.35 -4.00
C PHE A 133 -11.71 7.79 -3.10
N PHE A 134 -11.67 7.51 -1.82
CA PHE A 134 -12.78 7.78 -0.89
C PHE A 134 -12.28 7.98 0.54
N ARG A 135 -13.16 8.50 1.38
CA ARG A 135 -12.92 8.88 2.76
C ARG A 135 -13.47 7.89 3.78
N ASP A 136 -14.44 7.05 3.36
CA ASP A 136 -15.09 6.09 4.24
C ASP A 136 -14.62 4.66 3.95
N PRO A 137 -14.13 3.92 4.97
CA PRO A 137 -13.61 2.57 4.78
C PRO A 137 -14.66 1.53 4.35
N LEU A 138 -15.97 1.80 4.51
CA LEU A 138 -17.02 0.91 4.01
C LEU A 138 -16.92 0.67 2.50
N HIS A 139 -16.41 1.65 1.75
CA HIS A 139 -16.23 1.53 0.29
C HIS A 139 -14.99 0.73 -0.13
N PHE A 140 -14.12 0.32 0.79
CA PHE A 140 -12.90 -0.41 0.40
C PHE A 140 -13.18 -1.80 -0.19
N PRO A 141 -14.08 -2.63 0.37
CA PRO A 141 -14.47 -3.89 -0.26
C PRO A 141 -15.10 -3.70 -1.64
N ASP A 142 -15.92 -2.64 -1.80
CA ASP A 142 -16.59 -2.34 -3.07
C ASP A 142 -15.58 -1.94 -4.15
N LEU A 143 -14.61 -1.06 -3.82
CA LEU A 143 -13.49 -0.77 -4.72
C LEU A 143 -12.78 -2.05 -5.16
N ASN A 144 -12.50 -2.95 -4.22
CA ASN A 144 -11.84 -4.21 -4.56
C ASN A 144 -12.68 -5.04 -5.54
N HIS A 145 -13.99 -5.11 -5.34
CA HIS A 145 -14.88 -5.87 -6.22
C HIS A 145 -14.89 -5.31 -7.65
N VAL A 146 -14.97 -3.98 -7.81
CA VAL A 146 -15.07 -3.38 -9.15
C VAL A 146 -13.76 -3.36 -9.93
N VAL A 147 -12.61 -3.28 -9.26
CA VAL A 147 -11.29 -3.31 -9.95
C VAL A 147 -10.76 -4.72 -10.19
N LYS A 148 -11.37 -5.75 -9.61
CA LYS A 148 -10.99 -7.15 -9.82
C LYS A 148 -11.83 -7.78 -10.94
N ARG A 149 -12.67 -8.74 -10.64
CA ARG A 149 -13.34 -9.58 -11.62
C ARG A 149 -14.86 -9.48 -11.51
N ASP A 150 -15.53 -9.32 -12.64
CA ASP A 150 -16.98 -9.43 -12.73
C ASP A 150 -17.43 -10.84 -12.31
N PRO A 151 -18.43 -10.96 -11.43
CA PRO A 151 -18.82 -12.26 -10.85
C PRO A 151 -19.44 -13.23 -11.86
N LYS A 152 -19.96 -12.74 -12.99
CA LYS A 152 -20.57 -13.57 -14.03
C LYS A 152 -19.55 -14.03 -15.07
N THR A 153 -18.68 -13.12 -15.49
CA THR A 153 -17.79 -13.34 -16.64
C THR A 153 -16.37 -13.69 -16.24
N ASN A 154 -15.98 -13.40 -15.00
CA ASN A 154 -14.60 -13.45 -14.48
C ASN A 154 -13.61 -12.58 -15.29
N MET A 155 -14.10 -11.54 -15.96
CA MET A 155 -13.31 -10.56 -16.69
C MET A 155 -13.28 -9.22 -15.93
N HIS A 156 -12.29 -8.36 -16.23
CA HIS A 156 -12.35 -6.98 -15.80
C HIS A 156 -13.53 -6.27 -16.48
N ASN A 157 -14.22 -5.42 -15.72
CA ASN A 157 -15.41 -4.71 -16.19
C ASN A 157 -15.24 -3.20 -16.03
N ALA A 158 -14.96 -2.51 -17.13
CA ALA A 158 -14.76 -1.07 -17.11
C ALA A 158 -16.03 -0.31 -16.68
N ASN A 159 -17.24 -0.79 -17.03
CA ASN A 159 -18.48 -0.16 -16.58
C ASN A 159 -18.57 -0.14 -15.05
N SER A 160 -18.37 -1.29 -14.40
CA SER A 160 -18.44 -1.37 -12.93
C SER A 160 -17.40 -0.47 -12.26
N ASN A 161 -16.17 -0.45 -12.81
CA ASN A 161 -15.09 0.36 -12.26
C ASN A 161 -15.39 1.86 -12.37
N TRP A 162 -15.77 2.34 -13.56
CA TRP A 162 -16.07 3.73 -13.78
C TRP A 162 -17.38 4.18 -13.14
N ASP A 163 -18.38 3.29 -13.07
CA ASP A 163 -19.62 3.58 -12.33
C ASP A 163 -19.33 3.84 -10.86
N PHE A 164 -18.54 2.98 -10.22
CA PHE A 164 -18.12 3.16 -8.83
C PHE A 164 -17.34 4.47 -8.63
N TRP A 165 -16.32 4.73 -9.45
CA TRP A 165 -15.51 5.95 -9.31
C TRP A 165 -16.33 7.23 -9.50
N THR A 166 -17.25 7.23 -10.45
CA THR A 166 -18.06 8.40 -10.74
C THR A 166 -19.29 8.54 -9.84
N SER A 167 -19.67 7.48 -9.13
CA SER A 167 -20.69 7.57 -8.06
C SER A 167 -20.15 8.22 -6.78
N LEU A 168 -18.82 8.39 -6.68
CA LEU A 168 -18.11 9.03 -5.57
C LEU A 168 -17.38 10.28 -6.08
N PRO A 169 -18.00 11.49 -6.00
CA PRO A 169 -17.37 12.73 -6.51
C PRO A 169 -15.97 12.97 -5.94
N GLU A 170 -15.72 12.60 -4.68
CA GLU A 170 -14.42 12.69 -4.02
C GLU A 170 -13.33 11.83 -4.66
N ALA A 171 -13.69 10.85 -5.49
CA ALA A 171 -12.72 10.00 -6.19
C ALA A 171 -11.97 10.75 -7.30
N LEU A 172 -12.52 11.88 -7.79
CA LEU A 172 -11.94 12.58 -8.94
C LEU A 172 -10.45 12.92 -8.77
N HIS A 173 -10.04 13.35 -7.57
CA HIS A 173 -8.64 13.71 -7.31
C HIS A 173 -7.70 12.52 -7.57
N GLN A 174 -8.03 11.35 -7.04
CA GLN A 174 -7.25 10.14 -7.26
C GLN A 174 -7.34 9.66 -8.72
N VAL A 175 -8.52 9.70 -9.33
CA VAL A 175 -8.74 9.31 -10.74
C VAL A 175 -7.91 10.22 -11.67
N THR A 176 -7.87 11.53 -11.42
CA THR A 176 -7.04 12.47 -12.17
C THR A 176 -5.56 12.06 -12.14
N ILE A 177 -5.03 11.65 -10.97
CA ILE A 177 -3.64 11.20 -10.87
C ILE A 177 -3.42 9.88 -11.64
N VAL A 178 -4.34 8.92 -11.51
CA VAL A 178 -4.23 7.63 -12.20
C VAL A 178 -4.32 7.77 -13.72
N MET A 179 -5.14 8.69 -14.21
CA MET A 179 -5.29 8.93 -15.65
C MET A 179 -4.22 9.87 -16.23
N SER A 180 -3.49 10.59 -15.39
CA SER A 180 -2.35 11.42 -15.84
C SER A 180 -1.17 10.57 -16.33
N ASP A 181 -0.10 11.24 -16.72
CA ASP A 181 1.20 10.63 -17.03
C ASP A 181 1.78 9.79 -15.88
N ARG A 182 1.41 10.10 -14.62
CA ARG A 182 1.86 9.39 -13.41
C ARG A 182 1.22 8.04 -13.17
N GLY A 183 0.20 7.66 -13.93
CA GLY A 183 -0.49 6.38 -13.77
C GLY A 183 0.35 5.16 -14.15
N ILE A 184 1.44 5.35 -14.93
CA ILE A 184 2.36 4.26 -15.30
C ILE A 184 3.81 4.72 -15.07
N PRO A 185 4.34 4.58 -13.85
CA PRO A 185 5.77 4.84 -13.61
C PRO A 185 6.66 3.89 -14.42
N ASP A 186 7.78 4.41 -14.93
CA ASP A 186 8.82 3.61 -15.61
C ASP A 186 9.71 2.92 -14.55
N GLY A 187 9.13 1.92 -13.91
CA GLY A 187 9.74 1.19 -12.80
C GLY A 187 9.50 1.82 -11.42
N TYR A 188 9.81 1.04 -10.38
CA TYR A 188 9.52 1.43 -8.99
C TYR A 188 10.44 2.55 -8.47
N ARG A 189 11.67 2.67 -8.98
CA ARG A 189 12.62 3.68 -8.53
C ARG A 189 12.35 5.08 -9.10
N HIS A 190 11.49 5.21 -10.09
CA HIS A 190 11.13 6.47 -10.73
C HIS A 190 9.80 7.07 -10.25
N MET A 191 9.34 6.70 -9.07
CA MET A 191 8.11 7.22 -8.47
C MET A 191 8.36 7.78 -7.07
N HIS A 192 7.59 8.79 -6.68
CA HIS A 192 7.50 9.21 -5.27
C HIS A 192 6.66 8.23 -4.47
N GLY A 193 6.83 8.23 -3.16
CA GLY A 193 5.97 7.55 -2.20
C GLY A 193 5.33 8.54 -1.23
N PHE A 194 4.17 8.14 -0.69
CA PHE A 194 3.41 8.94 0.28
C PHE A 194 2.83 8.02 1.34
N GLY A 195 2.83 8.47 2.59
CA GLY A 195 2.08 7.81 3.65
C GLY A 195 0.58 7.93 3.45
N SER A 196 0.14 8.89 2.64
CA SER A 196 -1.23 9.27 2.28
C SER A 196 -2.07 9.71 3.47
N HIS A 197 -2.14 8.90 4.52
CA HIS A 197 -2.85 9.21 5.77
C HIS A 197 -2.21 10.34 6.57
N THR A 198 -3.00 10.91 7.45
CA THR A 198 -2.51 11.73 8.54
C THR A 198 -2.18 10.84 9.72
N TYR A 199 -0.94 10.88 10.18
CA TYR A 199 -0.47 10.27 11.42
C TYR A 199 -0.25 11.34 12.49
N SER A 200 0.15 10.95 13.68
CA SER A 200 0.66 11.90 14.68
C SER A 200 2.08 11.56 15.08
N MET A 201 2.83 12.60 15.46
CA MET A 201 4.12 12.49 16.15
C MET A 201 4.00 13.09 17.53
N ILE A 202 4.77 12.55 18.48
CA ILE A 202 4.75 12.94 19.89
C ILE A 202 6.20 13.12 20.33
N ASN A 203 6.55 14.31 20.80
CA ASN A 203 7.89 14.63 21.27
C ASN A 203 8.15 14.16 22.71
N ALA A 204 9.33 14.46 23.23
CA ALA A 204 9.75 14.07 24.58
C ALA A 204 8.91 14.76 25.68
N GLU A 205 8.40 15.95 25.41
CA GLU A 205 7.54 16.75 26.29
C GLU A 205 6.08 16.27 26.30
N GLY A 206 5.74 15.32 25.41
CA GLY A 206 4.38 14.81 25.25
C GLY A 206 3.49 15.70 24.39
N GLU A 207 4.06 16.61 23.63
CA GLU A 207 3.32 17.44 22.68
C GLU A 207 3.04 16.64 21.40
N ARG A 208 1.78 16.72 20.93
CA ARG A 208 1.33 16.04 19.70
C ARG A 208 1.27 17.02 18.55
N VAL A 209 1.75 16.56 17.39
CA VAL A 209 1.49 17.18 16.09
C VAL A 209 0.97 16.13 15.11
N TYR A 210 0.19 16.59 14.13
CA TYR A 210 -0.21 15.72 13.00
C TYR A 210 0.79 15.83 11.87
N VAL A 211 1.02 14.70 11.17
CA VAL A 211 2.03 14.64 10.13
C VAL A 211 1.52 13.84 8.90
N LYS A 212 1.98 14.28 7.72
CA LYS A 212 1.91 13.49 6.48
C LYS A 212 3.32 13.19 6.00
N PHE A 213 3.60 11.92 5.64
CA PHE A 213 4.90 11.47 5.17
C PHE A 213 5.00 11.52 3.65
N HIS A 214 6.14 11.99 3.14
CA HIS A 214 6.48 12.07 1.72
C HIS A 214 7.84 11.44 1.47
N PHE A 215 7.94 10.64 0.42
CA PHE A 215 9.19 10.01 -0.01
C PHE A 215 9.47 10.44 -1.45
N ARG A 216 10.51 11.24 -1.66
CA ARG A 216 10.87 11.74 -2.98
C ARG A 216 12.00 10.94 -3.58
N THR A 217 11.74 10.30 -4.71
CA THR A 217 12.79 9.60 -5.46
C THR A 217 13.91 10.56 -5.83
N GLN A 218 15.14 10.08 -5.77
CA GLN A 218 16.35 10.79 -6.18
C GLN A 218 16.81 10.38 -7.60
N GLN A 219 16.08 9.44 -8.25
CA GLN A 219 16.35 8.97 -9.62
C GLN A 219 15.49 9.68 -10.68
N ASP A 220 14.89 10.82 -10.33
CA ASP A 220 13.89 11.54 -11.12
C ASP A 220 12.62 10.73 -11.40
N ILE A 221 11.53 11.43 -11.66
CA ILE A 221 10.27 10.81 -12.10
C ILE A 221 10.37 10.53 -13.59
N LYS A 222 10.03 9.28 -13.94
CA LYS A 222 9.85 8.86 -15.33
C LYS A 222 8.56 8.05 -15.42
N ASN A 223 7.82 8.27 -16.50
CA ASN A 223 6.55 7.61 -16.73
C ASN A 223 6.50 7.08 -18.18
N LEU A 224 5.71 6.03 -18.37
CA LEU A 224 5.42 5.47 -19.69
C LEU A 224 4.07 5.98 -20.20
N THR A 225 3.98 6.21 -21.49
CA THR A 225 2.69 6.32 -22.18
C THR A 225 2.01 4.95 -22.28
N ASP A 226 0.70 4.90 -22.52
CA ASP A 226 -0.01 3.63 -22.71
C ASP A 226 0.58 2.78 -23.84
N ALA A 227 1.01 3.39 -24.92
CA ALA A 227 1.67 2.70 -26.04
C ALA A 227 3.03 2.09 -25.64
N GLN A 228 3.87 2.85 -24.92
CA GLN A 228 5.14 2.35 -24.40
C GLN A 228 4.91 1.23 -23.37
N ALA A 229 3.92 1.38 -22.51
CA ALA A 229 3.57 0.36 -21.53
C ALA A 229 3.11 -0.94 -22.21
N ALA A 230 2.28 -0.85 -23.24
CA ALA A 230 1.84 -2.02 -24.02
C ALA A 230 3.04 -2.73 -24.68
N GLU A 231 4.01 -1.99 -25.22
CA GLU A 231 5.22 -2.56 -25.77
C GLU A 231 6.09 -3.25 -24.70
N VAL A 232 6.27 -2.61 -23.56
CA VAL A 232 7.02 -3.16 -22.42
C VAL A 232 6.35 -4.44 -21.93
N ILE A 233 5.03 -4.43 -21.68
CA ILE A 233 4.27 -5.60 -21.22
C ILE A 233 4.38 -6.76 -22.21
N GLY A 234 4.38 -6.47 -23.51
CA GLY A 234 4.53 -7.49 -24.57
C GLY A 234 5.91 -8.16 -24.58
N LYS A 235 6.93 -7.50 -24.06
CA LYS A 235 8.32 -8.02 -24.00
C LYS A 235 8.70 -8.55 -22.63
N ASP A 236 8.32 -7.87 -21.56
CA ASP A 236 8.68 -8.18 -20.18
C ASP A 236 7.59 -7.73 -19.21
N ARG A 237 6.85 -8.69 -18.70
CA ARG A 237 5.78 -8.45 -17.71
C ARG A 237 6.33 -8.06 -16.33
N GLU A 238 7.56 -8.40 -16.04
CA GLU A 238 8.29 -8.16 -14.80
C GLU A 238 9.25 -6.96 -14.89
N SER A 239 8.97 -6.01 -15.78
CA SER A 239 9.89 -4.91 -16.11
C SER A 239 10.34 -4.08 -14.92
N ALA A 240 9.43 -3.71 -14.01
CA ALA A 240 9.77 -2.93 -12.83
C ALA A 240 10.50 -3.77 -11.77
N GLN A 241 10.15 -5.05 -11.64
CA GLN A 241 10.86 -5.97 -10.75
C GLN A 241 12.29 -6.20 -11.22
N ARG A 242 12.47 -6.41 -12.53
CA ARG A 242 13.79 -6.58 -13.15
C ARG A 242 14.65 -5.32 -12.97
N ASP A 243 14.11 -4.16 -13.26
CA ASP A 243 14.81 -2.88 -13.08
C ASP A 243 15.30 -2.69 -11.64
N LEU A 244 14.43 -2.93 -10.64
CA LEU A 244 14.80 -2.83 -9.23
C LEU A 244 15.90 -3.82 -8.86
N PHE A 245 15.74 -5.10 -9.24
CA PHE A 245 16.67 -6.15 -8.91
C PHE A 245 18.06 -5.91 -9.55
N GLU A 246 18.09 -5.65 -10.86
CA GLU A 246 19.33 -5.46 -11.59
C GLU A 246 20.06 -4.17 -11.22
N SER A 247 19.34 -3.09 -10.87
CA SER A 247 19.97 -1.85 -10.42
C SER A 247 20.75 -2.09 -9.11
N ILE A 248 20.18 -2.85 -8.18
CA ILE A 248 20.84 -3.21 -6.92
C ILE A 248 22.05 -4.12 -7.18
N GLU A 249 21.92 -5.15 -8.05
CA GLU A 249 23.04 -6.02 -8.42
C GLU A 249 24.22 -5.27 -9.06
N LYS A 250 23.92 -4.21 -9.82
CA LYS A 250 24.93 -3.35 -10.45
C LYS A 250 25.55 -2.31 -9.51
N GLY A 251 25.03 -2.19 -8.28
CA GLY A 251 25.43 -1.16 -7.31
C GLY A 251 24.85 0.23 -7.58
N ASP A 252 23.88 0.34 -8.50
CA ASP A 252 23.09 1.56 -8.73
C ASP A 252 21.89 1.57 -7.78
N PHE A 253 22.17 1.89 -6.52
CA PHE A 253 21.22 1.74 -5.43
C PHE A 253 20.13 2.80 -5.47
N PRO A 254 18.83 2.41 -5.57
CA PRO A 254 17.72 3.34 -5.53
C PRO A 254 17.62 4.08 -4.19
N ARG A 255 17.33 5.38 -4.24
CA ARG A 255 17.29 6.27 -3.07
C ARG A 255 16.05 7.14 -3.05
N TRP A 256 15.56 7.42 -1.84
CA TRP A 256 14.47 8.36 -1.60
C TRP A 256 14.79 9.23 -0.38
N LYS A 257 14.44 10.51 -0.46
CA LYS A 257 14.42 11.39 0.69
C LYS A 257 13.05 11.34 1.37
N MET A 258 13.07 11.21 2.70
CA MET A 258 11.87 11.29 3.54
C MET A 258 11.66 12.73 3.99
N TYR A 259 10.42 13.20 3.86
CA TYR A 259 9.94 14.49 4.35
C TYR A 259 8.68 14.31 5.16
N ILE A 260 8.40 15.24 6.04
CA ILE A 260 7.11 15.38 6.73
C ILE A 260 6.51 16.76 6.45
N GLN A 261 5.18 16.81 6.41
CA GLN A 261 4.41 18.03 6.65
C GLN A 261 3.90 17.98 8.07
N VAL A 262 3.85 19.10 8.77
CA VAL A 262 3.47 19.17 10.18
C VAL A 262 2.33 20.14 10.34
N MET A 263 1.31 19.74 11.11
CA MET A 263 0.15 20.54 11.50
C MET A 263 -0.06 20.40 13.00
N THR A 264 -0.20 21.49 13.73
CA THR A 264 -0.52 21.44 15.17
C THR A 264 -1.96 20.99 15.39
N GLU A 265 -2.30 20.54 16.62
CA GLU A 265 -3.68 20.21 16.98
C GLU A 265 -4.61 21.43 16.85
N GLU A 266 -4.12 22.63 17.15
CA GLU A 266 -4.87 23.88 16.99
C GLU A 266 -5.13 24.20 15.51
N GLN A 267 -4.12 24.06 14.66
CA GLN A 267 -4.28 24.24 13.23
C GLN A 267 -5.27 23.22 12.65
N ALA A 268 -5.22 21.96 13.10
CA ALA A 268 -6.11 20.93 12.67
C ALA A 268 -7.58 21.22 13.04
N ARG A 269 -7.84 21.73 14.26
CA ARG A 269 -9.19 22.12 14.70
C ARG A 269 -9.75 23.30 13.91
N ASN A 270 -8.89 24.22 13.44
CA ASN A 270 -9.27 25.43 12.73
C ASN A 270 -9.11 25.32 11.21
N SER A 271 -8.74 24.15 10.70
CA SER A 271 -8.56 23.93 9.26
C SER A 271 -9.88 24.06 8.51
N LYS A 272 -9.87 24.72 7.35
CA LYS A 272 -11.03 24.80 6.45
C LYS A 272 -11.41 23.43 5.88
N ASP A 273 -10.40 22.70 5.41
CA ASP A 273 -10.55 21.32 4.93
C ASP A 273 -10.27 20.35 6.07
N ASN A 274 -10.99 19.24 6.13
CA ASN A 274 -10.73 18.20 7.14
C ASN A 274 -9.31 17.64 6.95
N PRO A 275 -8.38 17.85 7.90
CA PRO A 275 -6.98 17.41 7.75
C PRO A 275 -6.80 15.89 7.79
N PHE A 276 -7.87 15.16 8.14
CA PHE A 276 -7.92 13.69 8.20
C PHE A 276 -8.60 13.08 6.99
N ASP A 277 -8.99 13.89 6.01
CA ASP A 277 -9.58 13.44 4.75
C ASP A 277 -8.50 12.88 3.82
N LEU A 278 -8.58 11.58 3.54
CA LEU A 278 -7.62 10.88 2.68
C LEU A 278 -7.74 11.29 1.19
N THR A 279 -8.81 11.94 0.78
CA THR A 279 -8.97 12.43 -0.61
C THR A 279 -8.31 13.78 -0.85
N LYS A 280 -7.76 14.40 0.20
CA LYS A 280 -7.17 15.74 0.17
C LYS A 280 -5.69 15.76 0.57
N VAL A 281 -4.96 16.68 -0.04
CA VAL A 281 -3.58 17.02 0.34
C VAL A 281 -3.55 18.25 1.23
N TRP A 282 -2.51 18.39 2.03
CA TRP A 282 -2.14 19.66 2.65
C TRP A 282 -1.28 20.45 1.66
N TYR A 283 -1.63 21.70 1.40
CA TYR A 283 -0.87 22.53 0.47
C TYR A 283 0.53 22.81 1.01
N LYS A 284 1.54 22.61 0.16
CA LYS A 284 2.95 22.84 0.55
C LYS A 284 3.28 24.31 0.81
N SER A 285 2.46 25.21 0.29
CA SER A 285 2.53 26.66 0.58
C SER A 285 2.16 26.98 2.02
N GLU A 286 1.29 26.17 2.63
CA GLU A 286 0.80 26.36 4.01
C GLU A 286 1.54 25.45 4.98
N TYR A 287 1.81 24.22 4.57
CA TYR A 287 2.52 23.19 5.32
C TYR A 287 3.75 22.72 4.51
N PRO A 288 4.89 23.42 4.62
CA PRO A 288 6.06 23.10 3.83
C PRO A 288 6.65 21.74 4.20
N LEU A 289 7.37 21.14 3.26
CA LEU A 289 8.09 19.90 3.49
C LEU A 289 9.31 20.12 4.36
N ILE A 290 9.43 19.34 5.43
CA ILE A 290 10.57 19.30 6.35
C ILE A 290 11.34 18.01 6.06
N GLU A 291 12.61 18.11 5.69
CA GLU A 291 13.45 16.95 5.43
C GLU A 291 13.75 16.22 6.75
N VAL A 292 13.70 14.89 6.71
CA VAL A 292 13.91 13.99 7.86
C VAL A 292 15.17 13.17 7.66
N GLY A 293 15.28 12.52 6.51
CA GLY A 293 16.35 11.59 6.21
C GLY A 293 16.25 11.04 4.80
N GLU A 294 17.06 10.05 4.53
CA GLU A 294 17.02 9.33 3.26
C GLU A 294 17.16 7.83 3.48
N PHE A 295 16.64 7.05 2.53
CA PHE A 295 16.93 5.62 2.50
C PHE A 295 17.46 5.19 1.14
N GLU A 296 18.27 4.15 1.19
CA GLU A 296 18.89 3.49 0.06
C GLU A 296 18.54 2.01 0.10
N LEU A 297 18.11 1.45 -1.03
CA LEU A 297 17.90 0.01 -1.19
C LEU A 297 19.15 -0.60 -1.82
N ASN A 298 19.87 -1.40 -1.05
CA ASN A 298 21.22 -1.88 -1.39
C ASN A 298 21.41 -3.40 -1.29
N ARG A 299 20.34 -4.15 -1.04
CA ARG A 299 20.40 -5.62 -0.96
C ARG A 299 19.13 -6.26 -1.47
N ASN A 300 19.25 -7.12 -2.46
CA ASN A 300 18.16 -7.94 -2.96
C ASN A 300 17.77 -9.02 -1.94
N PRO A 301 16.50 -9.51 -1.97
CA PRO A 301 16.11 -10.71 -1.23
C PRO A 301 16.89 -11.93 -1.73
N GLU A 302 17.25 -12.82 -0.81
CA GLU A 302 17.89 -14.09 -1.17
C GLU A 302 16.85 -15.10 -1.70
N ASN A 303 15.61 -15.01 -1.20
CA ASN A 303 14.51 -15.83 -1.65
C ASN A 303 13.21 -15.01 -1.69
N TYR A 304 12.58 -14.95 -2.87
CA TYR A 304 11.39 -14.14 -3.06
C TYR A 304 10.23 -14.56 -2.15
N PHE A 305 9.98 -15.86 -1.99
CA PHE A 305 8.90 -16.35 -1.15
C PHE A 305 9.13 -16.02 0.33
N ALA A 306 10.33 -16.29 0.83
CA ALA A 306 10.69 -16.04 2.22
C ALA A 306 10.63 -14.56 2.59
N ASP A 307 11.22 -13.70 1.74
CA ASP A 307 11.46 -12.29 2.08
C ASP A 307 10.39 -11.34 1.53
N VAL A 308 9.76 -11.66 0.39
CA VAL A 308 8.83 -10.75 -0.29
C VAL A 308 7.39 -11.25 -0.24
N GLU A 309 7.16 -12.53 -0.59
CA GLU A 309 5.79 -13.09 -0.58
C GLU A 309 5.25 -13.17 0.84
N GLN A 310 6.06 -13.58 1.81
CA GLN A 310 5.68 -13.69 3.22
C GLN A 310 5.84 -12.39 4.01
N ALA A 311 6.33 -11.30 3.42
CA ALA A 311 6.38 -10.01 4.10
C ALA A 311 4.96 -9.53 4.46
N ALA A 312 4.79 -9.14 5.71
CA ALA A 312 3.56 -8.57 6.27
C ALA A 312 3.81 -7.14 6.71
N PHE A 313 2.92 -6.25 6.30
CA PHE A 313 2.91 -4.84 6.69
C PHE A 313 1.58 -4.52 7.37
N ALA A 314 1.62 -3.68 8.39
CA ALA A 314 0.41 -3.20 9.05
C ALA A 314 0.59 -1.75 9.52
N PRO A 315 -0.32 -0.83 9.16
CA PRO A 315 -0.30 0.55 9.69
C PRO A 315 -0.39 0.61 11.21
N SER A 316 -0.82 -0.46 11.86
CA SER A 316 -0.84 -0.60 13.34
C SER A 316 0.55 -0.81 13.96
N ASN A 317 1.57 -1.12 13.16
CA ASN A 317 2.94 -1.25 13.67
C ASN A 317 3.57 0.14 13.74
N VAL A 318 3.49 0.74 14.90
CA VAL A 318 4.13 2.04 15.24
C VAL A 318 5.03 1.86 16.45
N VAL A 319 5.93 2.82 16.65
CA VAL A 319 6.86 2.86 17.80
C VAL A 319 6.60 4.11 18.64
N PRO A 320 7.07 4.18 19.90
CA PRO A 320 6.93 5.37 20.72
C PRO A 320 7.35 6.65 19.99
N GLY A 321 6.53 7.69 20.09
CA GLY A 321 6.74 8.94 19.36
C GLY A 321 6.10 9.02 17.97
N ILE A 322 5.54 7.91 17.46
CA ILE A 322 4.70 7.87 16.27
C ILE A 322 3.36 7.23 16.68
N SER A 323 2.25 7.84 16.31
CA SER A 323 0.92 7.36 16.71
C SER A 323 -0.12 7.64 15.62
N TYR A 324 -1.35 7.30 15.91
CA TYR A 324 -2.48 7.40 14.98
C TYR A 324 -3.14 8.77 15.04
N SER A 325 -4.08 9.00 14.13
CA SER A 325 -4.92 10.19 14.06
C SER A 325 -6.40 9.78 13.93
N PRO A 326 -7.35 10.73 13.95
CA PRO A 326 -8.76 10.47 13.65
C PRO A 326 -9.09 10.13 12.20
N ASP A 327 -8.10 9.99 11.31
CA ASP A 327 -8.30 9.56 9.92
C ASP A 327 -9.08 8.22 9.89
N ARG A 328 -10.32 8.24 9.37
CA ARG A 328 -11.22 7.08 9.36
C ARG A 328 -10.64 5.90 8.59
N MET A 329 -9.99 6.19 7.45
CA MET A 329 -9.35 5.17 6.63
C MET A 329 -8.16 4.53 7.36
N LEU A 330 -7.35 5.33 8.05
CA LEU A 330 -6.25 4.81 8.88
C LEU A 330 -6.79 3.90 9.98
N GLN A 331 -7.83 4.33 10.71
CA GLN A 331 -8.42 3.56 11.79
C GLN A 331 -8.91 2.17 11.34
N ALA A 332 -9.59 2.10 10.21
CA ALA A 332 -10.01 0.81 9.64
C ALA A 332 -8.84 -0.08 9.22
N ARG A 333 -7.76 0.51 8.70
CA ARG A 333 -6.55 -0.21 8.28
C ARG A 333 -5.78 -0.82 9.46
N LEU A 334 -5.94 -0.29 10.70
CA LEU A 334 -5.33 -0.88 11.89
C LEU A 334 -5.80 -2.33 12.14
N PHE A 335 -7.07 -2.62 11.84
CA PHE A 335 -7.63 -3.97 11.92
C PHE A 335 -7.38 -4.77 10.64
N ALA A 336 -7.74 -4.21 9.47
CA ALA A 336 -7.84 -4.96 8.22
C ALA A 336 -6.53 -5.64 7.80
N TYR A 337 -5.38 -4.99 8.00
CA TYR A 337 -4.07 -5.56 7.64
C TYR A 337 -3.67 -6.72 8.57
N GLN A 338 -3.94 -6.58 9.85
CA GLN A 338 -3.65 -7.64 10.82
C GLN A 338 -4.52 -8.88 10.58
N ASP A 339 -5.81 -8.66 10.27
CA ASP A 339 -6.74 -9.74 9.94
C ASP A 339 -6.33 -10.48 8.67
N ALA A 340 -6.09 -9.74 7.58
CA ALA A 340 -5.63 -10.31 6.31
C ALA A 340 -4.32 -11.10 6.45
N THR A 341 -3.39 -10.63 7.27
CA THR A 341 -2.12 -11.32 7.52
C THR A 341 -2.31 -12.63 8.27
N ARG A 342 -3.18 -12.65 9.30
CA ARG A 342 -3.51 -13.89 10.02
C ARG A 342 -4.17 -14.92 9.12
N TYR A 343 -5.04 -14.49 8.22
CA TYR A 343 -5.63 -15.36 7.20
C TYR A 343 -4.58 -15.93 6.24
N ARG A 344 -3.68 -15.07 5.74
CA ARG A 344 -2.70 -15.41 4.70
C ARG A 344 -1.53 -16.25 5.20
N LEU A 345 -0.96 -15.89 6.37
CA LEU A 345 0.31 -16.41 6.90
C LEU A 345 0.14 -17.15 8.23
N GLY A 346 -1.00 -17.05 8.85
CA GLY A 346 -1.26 -17.65 10.16
C GLY A 346 -0.98 -16.70 11.33
N VAL A 347 -1.42 -17.13 12.51
CA VAL A 347 -1.35 -16.34 13.75
C VAL A 347 0.08 -16.03 14.20
N ASN A 348 1.04 -16.89 13.87
CA ASN A 348 2.45 -16.76 14.24
C ASN A 348 3.32 -16.13 13.14
N HIS A 349 2.75 -15.36 12.22
CA HIS A 349 3.45 -14.70 11.11
C HIS A 349 4.62 -13.79 11.55
N HIS A 350 4.60 -13.31 12.78
CA HIS A 350 5.69 -12.52 13.37
C HIS A 350 6.98 -13.34 13.61
N GLN A 351 6.94 -14.67 13.50
CA GLN A 351 8.13 -15.54 13.57
C GLN A 351 8.81 -15.72 12.21
N ILE A 352 8.17 -15.33 11.11
CA ILE A 352 8.79 -15.31 9.79
C ILE A 352 9.88 -14.23 9.80
N PRO A 353 11.14 -14.53 9.42
CA PRO A 353 12.28 -13.62 9.63
C PRO A 353 12.07 -12.19 9.16
N VAL A 354 11.49 -11.99 7.97
CA VAL A 354 11.22 -10.65 7.42
C VAL A 354 10.21 -9.85 8.25
N ASN A 355 9.36 -10.51 9.04
CA ASN A 355 8.35 -9.89 9.89
C ASN A 355 8.78 -9.75 11.35
N THR A 356 9.83 -10.47 11.74
CA THR A 356 10.28 -10.51 13.14
C THR A 356 10.92 -9.18 13.53
N PRO A 357 10.54 -8.56 14.67
CA PRO A 357 11.27 -7.44 15.22
C PRO A 357 12.72 -7.82 15.52
N LYS A 358 13.66 -6.91 15.27
CA LYS A 358 15.08 -7.12 15.58
C LYS A 358 15.45 -6.71 17.01
N CYS A 359 14.52 -6.06 17.72
CA CYS A 359 14.61 -5.80 19.15
C CYS A 359 14.02 -6.95 19.96
N PRO A 360 14.41 -7.13 21.25
CA PRO A 360 13.74 -8.06 22.14
C PRO A 360 12.26 -7.70 22.33
N PHE A 361 11.37 -8.67 22.19
CA PHE A 361 9.95 -8.49 22.45
C PHE A 361 9.41 -9.61 23.35
N MET A 362 8.43 -9.27 24.20
CA MET A 362 7.78 -10.23 25.10
C MET A 362 6.28 -9.97 25.13
N VAL A 363 5.49 -11.03 24.90
CA VAL A 363 4.03 -11.01 24.90
C VAL A 363 3.47 -12.19 25.66
N TYR A 364 2.21 -12.10 26.11
CA TYR A 364 1.49 -13.25 26.68
C TYR A 364 0.90 -14.18 25.61
N HIS A 365 0.98 -13.79 24.32
CA HIS A 365 0.50 -14.62 23.21
C HIS A 365 1.33 -15.89 23.11
N ARG A 366 0.64 -17.03 22.94
CA ARG A 366 1.28 -18.34 22.81
C ARG A 366 0.43 -19.28 21.98
N ASP A 367 0.99 -20.44 21.71
CA ASP A 367 0.34 -21.52 20.97
C ASP A 367 -0.04 -21.12 19.52
N GLY A 368 -0.92 -21.87 18.89
CA GLY A 368 -1.36 -21.66 17.53
C GLY A 368 -0.46 -22.32 16.48
N ALA A 369 -1.00 -22.43 15.27
CA ALA A 369 -0.32 -23.10 14.15
C ALA A 369 1.03 -22.44 13.82
N GLY A 370 2.04 -23.26 13.55
CA GLY A 370 3.36 -22.82 13.15
C GLY A 370 4.21 -22.21 14.27
N ARG A 371 3.85 -22.35 15.54
CA ARG A 371 4.65 -21.88 16.66
C ARG A 371 5.96 -22.70 16.79
N ALA A 372 7.10 -22.05 16.60
CA ALA A 372 8.40 -22.73 16.54
C ALA A 372 9.50 -22.08 17.41
N ASP A 373 9.18 -21.03 18.18
CA ASP A 373 10.12 -20.24 18.99
C ASP A 373 10.28 -20.72 20.45
N GLY A 374 9.91 -21.97 20.73
CA GLY A 374 9.89 -22.51 22.10
C GLY A 374 8.73 -22.00 22.95
N ASN A 375 7.83 -21.18 22.40
CA ASN A 375 6.55 -20.78 23.01
C ASN A 375 6.69 -20.22 24.44
N ARG A 376 7.80 -19.54 24.76
CA ARG A 376 8.18 -19.04 26.08
C ARG A 376 8.33 -20.11 27.16
N GLY A 377 8.53 -21.38 26.78
CA GLY A 377 8.73 -22.46 27.73
C GLY A 377 7.61 -22.58 28.78
N ALA A 378 7.99 -22.69 30.05
CA ALA A 378 7.06 -22.78 31.17
C ALA A 378 6.62 -21.43 31.76
N ALA A 379 6.84 -20.31 31.05
CA ALA A 379 6.43 -18.99 31.54
C ALA A 379 4.90 -18.91 31.73
N LEU A 380 4.47 -18.19 32.76
CA LEU A 380 3.03 -17.99 33.04
C LEU A 380 2.34 -17.26 31.89
N THR A 381 1.10 -17.66 31.64
CA THR A 381 0.31 -17.22 30.47
C THR A 381 -0.78 -16.22 30.80
N TYR A 382 -0.88 -15.81 32.08
CA TYR A 382 -1.95 -14.98 32.55
C TYR A 382 -1.44 -13.77 33.36
N TYR A 383 -2.25 -12.74 33.38
CA TYR A 383 -2.07 -11.52 34.13
C TYR A 383 -3.44 -11.12 34.75
N PRO A 384 -3.51 -10.61 35.99
CA PRO A 384 -2.39 -10.48 36.94
C PRO A 384 -2.00 -11.83 37.57
N ASN A 385 -0.77 -11.93 38.07
CA ASN A 385 -0.30 -13.09 38.82
C ASN A 385 0.66 -12.66 39.96
N SER A 386 0.86 -13.55 40.93
CA SER A 386 1.72 -13.30 42.12
C SER A 386 3.15 -13.79 41.96
N TYR A 387 3.52 -14.35 40.79
CA TYR A 387 4.80 -15.04 40.57
C TYR A 387 5.78 -14.25 39.70
N GLY A 388 5.41 -13.05 39.32
CA GLY A 388 6.17 -12.19 38.41
C GLY A 388 5.50 -12.07 37.05
N ALA A 389 4.99 -10.88 36.75
CA ALA A 389 4.30 -10.56 35.52
C ALA A 389 5.17 -9.69 34.61
N LEU A 390 4.91 -9.73 33.28
CA LEU A 390 5.45 -8.73 32.39
C LEU A 390 4.89 -7.37 32.77
N GLN A 391 5.77 -6.39 32.97
CA GLN A 391 5.38 -5.06 33.40
C GLN A 391 5.04 -4.18 32.19
N GLY A 392 3.95 -3.43 32.31
CA GLY A 392 3.64 -2.36 31.37
C GLY A 392 4.68 -1.22 31.48
N GLN A 393 4.94 -0.55 30.37
CA GLN A 393 5.94 0.51 30.26
C GLN A 393 5.24 1.88 30.18
N SER A 394 4.77 2.37 31.33
CA SER A 394 3.95 3.58 31.42
C SER A 394 4.62 4.86 30.93
N GLN A 395 5.96 4.90 30.85
CA GLN A 395 6.73 6.01 30.28
C GLN A 395 6.46 6.23 28.79
N TYR A 396 5.96 5.23 28.10
CA TYR A 396 5.59 5.32 26.67
C TYR A 396 4.12 5.69 26.44
N LYS A 397 3.37 6.02 27.51
CA LYS A 397 1.98 6.43 27.35
C LYS A 397 1.87 7.67 26.48
N ASP A 398 1.09 7.59 25.42
CA ASP A 398 0.75 8.74 24.59
C ASP A 398 -0.11 9.76 25.38
N PRO A 399 -0.01 11.06 25.09
CA PRO A 399 -0.95 12.04 25.61
C PRO A 399 -2.37 11.70 25.16
N ALA A 400 -3.35 12.11 25.97
CA ALA A 400 -4.75 11.89 25.60
C ALA A 400 -5.08 12.59 24.28
N LEU A 401 -5.81 11.89 23.41
CA LEU A 401 -6.40 12.48 22.22
C LEU A 401 -7.78 13.01 22.60
N ALA A 402 -7.94 14.34 22.55
CA ALA A 402 -9.25 14.95 22.78
C ALA A 402 -10.14 14.69 21.57
N LEU A 403 -11.28 14.02 21.82
CA LEU A 403 -12.32 13.75 20.83
C LEU A 403 -13.62 14.41 21.31
N ASP A 404 -14.25 15.19 20.43
CA ASP A 404 -15.50 15.87 20.68
C ASP A 404 -16.63 15.21 19.87
N GLY A 405 -17.85 15.24 20.42
CA GLY A 405 -19.06 14.81 19.72
C GLY A 405 -19.72 13.54 20.28
N ALA A 406 -20.98 13.36 19.93
CA ALA A 406 -21.75 12.16 20.22
C ALA A 406 -21.38 11.02 19.25
N SER A 407 -21.57 9.78 19.68
CA SER A 407 -21.45 8.62 18.79
C SER A 407 -22.71 8.51 17.93
N ASP A 408 -22.57 8.68 16.62
CA ASP A 408 -23.67 8.58 15.64
C ASP A 408 -23.10 8.22 14.25
N ILE A 409 -23.99 8.04 13.27
CA ILE A 409 -23.64 7.93 11.86
C ILE A 409 -23.66 9.34 11.26
N TYR A 410 -22.48 9.87 10.96
CA TYR A 410 -22.32 11.20 10.38
C TYR A 410 -21.99 11.10 8.89
N ASP A 411 -22.79 11.78 8.07
CA ASP A 411 -22.44 12.01 6.66
C ASP A 411 -21.32 13.07 6.60
N PHE A 412 -20.13 12.67 6.22
CA PHE A 412 -18.98 13.58 6.10
C PHE A 412 -19.18 14.67 5.02
N ARG A 413 -20.15 14.50 4.12
CA ARG A 413 -20.52 15.52 3.13
C ARG A 413 -21.18 16.73 3.76
N GLU A 414 -21.76 16.58 4.93
CA GLU A 414 -22.31 17.71 5.70
C GLU A 414 -21.21 18.60 6.27
N ASP A 415 -20.03 18.04 6.57
CA ASP A 415 -18.86 18.78 7.05
C ASP A 415 -18.06 19.39 5.89
N ASP A 416 -17.77 18.58 4.86
CA ASP A 416 -16.94 18.98 3.74
C ASP A 416 -17.40 18.32 2.44
N ASN A 417 -17.96 19.09 1.52
CA ASN A 417 -18.37 18.66 0.19
C ASN A 417 -17.55 19.29 -0.95
N ASN A 418 -16.41 19.89 -0.65
CA ASN A 418 -15.51 20.47 -1.65
C ASN A 418 -14.62 19.39 -2.28
N TYR A 419 -15.15 18.71 -3.30
CA TYR A 419 -14.45 17.61 -3.98
C TYR A 419 -13.66 18.06 -5.21
N PHE A 420 -13.91 19.25 -5.75
CA PHE A 420 -13.47 19.63 -7.08
C PHE A 420 -12.32 20.64 -7.06
N GLU A 421 -12.14 21.40 -5.98
CA GLU A 421 -11.08 22.42 -5.89
C GLU A 421 -9.67 21.81 -6.07
N GLN A 422 -9.36 20.73 -5.36
CA GLN A 422 -8.00 20.16 -5.42
C GLN A 422 -7.68 19.46 -6.74
N PRO A 423 -8.56 18.64 -7.35
CA PRO A 423 -8.30 18.12 -8.69
C PRO A 423 -8.25 19.22 -9.76
N GLY A 424 -9.02 20.30 -9.65
CA GLY A 424 -8.91 21.46 -10.52
C GLY A 424 -7.56 22.17 -10.41
N LYS A 425 -7.08 22.38 -9.17
CA LYS A 425 -5.72 22.91 -8.94
C LYS A 425 -4.65 21.98 -9.51
N LEU A 426 -4.79 20.67 -9.34
CA LEU A 426 -3.86 19.70 -9.92
C LEU A 426 -3.84 19.78 -11.45
N PHE A 427 -5.01 19.85 -12.08
CA PHE A 427 -5.15 20.01 -13.53
C PHE A 427 -4.45 21.29 -14.02
N ASN A 428 -4.59 22.39 -13.29
CA ASN A 428 -3.98 23.67 -13.65
C ASN A 428 -2.45 23.72 -13.45
N LEU A 429 -1.88 22.80 -12.69
CA LEU A 429 -0.42 22.63 -12.58
C LEU A 429 0.19 21.85 -13.75
N MET A 430 -0.64 21.15 -14.55
CA MET A 430 -0.17 20.37 -15.70
C MET A 430 0.16 21.28 -16.86
N ASN A 431 1.23 20.96 -17.60
CA ASN A 431 1.50 21.58 -18.89
C ASN A 431 0.59 21.01 -19.99
N ASP A 432 0.62 21.59 -21.18
CA ASP A 432 -0.28 21.22 -22.29
C ASP A 432 -0.12 19.75 -22.71
N ASP A 433 1.10 19.22 -22.74
CA ASP A 433 1.35 17.81 -23.09
C ASP A 433 0.76 16.87 -22.03
N GLN A 434 0.90 17.19 -20.76
CA GLN A 434 0.33 16.43 -19.66
C GLN A 434 -1.20 16.44 -19.68
N LYS A 435 -1.81 17.60 -20.00
CA LYS A 435 -3.26 17.72 -20.19
C LYS A 435 -3.74 16.90 -21.38
N ALA A 436 -3.02 16.96 -22.50
CA ALA A 436 -3.35 16.16 -23.68
C ALA A 436 -3.28 14.66 -23.39
N GLN A 437 -2.26 14.21 -22.66
CA GLN A 437 -2.16 12.82 -22.20
C GLN A 437 -3.30 12.44 -21.25
N LEU A 438 -3.64 13.29 -20.30
CA LEU A 438 -4.75 13.06 -19.38
C LEU A 438 -6.06 12.83 -20.13
N PHE A 439 -6.37 13.67 -21.13
CA PHE A 439 -7.57 13.52 -21.94
C PHE A 439 -7.55 12.23 -22.76
N ALA A 440 -6.45 11.94 -23.42
CA ALA A 440 -6.30 10.74 -24.25
C ALA A 440 -6.38 9.46 -23.42
N ASN A 441 -5.68 9.39 -22.28
CA ASN A 441 -5.70 8.24 -21.37
C ASN A 441 -7.09 8.00 -20.79
N THR A 442 -7.79 9.09 -20.38
CA THR A 442 -9.16 9.02 -19.85
C THR A 442 -10.13 8.51 -20.90
N ALA A 443 -10.08 9.06 -22.12
CA ALA A 443 -10.93 8.63 -23.23
C ALA A 443 -10.71 7.16 -23.62
N ALA A 444 -9.45 6.74 -23.69
CA ALA A 444 -9.11 5.35 -24.00
C ALA A 444 -9.62 4.37 -22.93
N ASN A 445 -9.54 4.75 -21.65
CA ASN A 445 -10.00 3.92 -20.54
C ASN A 445 -11.52 3.89 -20.40
N LEU A 446 -12.22 4.96 -20.85
CA LEU A 446 -13.68 5.04 -20.91
C LEU A 446 -14.27 4.44 -22.20
N GLN A 447 -13.46 3.96 -23.12
CA GLN A 447 -13.97 3.39 -24.37
C GLN A 447 -14.84 2.16 -24.09
N GLY A 448 -16.08 2.17 -24.60
CA GLY A 448 -17.05 1.10 -24.43
C GLY A 448 -17.78 1.09 -23.07
N VAL A 449 -17.51 2.08 -22.22
CA VAL A 449 -18.30 2.34 -21.00
C VAL A 449 -19.62 3.02 -21.37
N GLU A 450 -20.68 2.75 -20.64
CA GLU A 450 -22.01 3.34 -20.85
C GLU A 450 -21.95 4.87 -20.87
N GLU A 451 -22.66 5.50 -21.82
CA GLU A 451 -22.56 6.95 -22.05
C GLU A 451 -22.92 7.78 -20.81
N PHE A 452 -23.93 7.37 -20.03
CA PHE A 452 -24.31 8.09 -18.83
C PHE A 452 -23.18 8.12 -17.77
N ILE A 453 -22.34 7.09 -17.70
CA ILE A 453 -21.17 7.04 -16.82
C ILE A 453 -20.08 7.97 -17.37
N GLN A 454 -19.86 7.98 -18.70
CA GLN A 454 -18.93 8.91 -19.34
C GLN A 454 -19.34 10.36 -19.09
N ARG A 455 -20.63 10.70 -19.23
CA ARG A 455 -21.18 12.03 -18.97
C ARG A 455 -20.98 12.44 -17.51
N ARG A 456 -21.22 11.53 -16.57
CA ARG A 456 -21.00 11.78 -15.14
C ARG A 456 -19.53 12.09 -14.85
N HIS A 457 -18.59 11.40 -15.48
CA HIS A 457 -17.16 11.72 -15.36
C HIS A 457 -16.84 13.10 -15.96
N ILE A 458 -17.34 13.40 -17.14
CA ILE A 458 -17.16 14.70 -17.78
C ILE A 458 -17.68 15.82 -16.88
N LEU A 459 -18.85 15.64 -16.27
CA LEU A 459 -19.44 16.60 -15.32
C LEU A 459 -18.49 16.86 -14.15
N HIS A 460 -17.94 15.82 -13.52
CA HIS A 460 -17.01 15.97 -12.40
C HIS A 460 -15.73 16.71 -12.83
N CYS A 461 -15.18 16.39 -14.00
CA CYS A 461 -14.06 17.13 -14.56
C CYS A 461 -14.38 18.60 -14.81
N TYR A 462 -15.58 18.89 -15.33
CA TYR A 462 -16.04 20.26 -15.59
C TYR A 462 -16.22 21.09 -14.31
N LEU A 463 -16.76 20.46 -13.26
CA LEU A 463 -16.90 21.09 -11.94
C LEU A 463 -15.54 21.38 -11.28
N ALA A 464 -14.52 20.61 -11.60
CA ALA A 464 -13.15 20.85 -11.15
C ALA A 464 -12.49 22.01 -11.93
N ASP A 465 -12.63 22.00 -13.26
CA ASP A 465 -12.21 23.07 -14.17
C ASP A 465 -12.94 22.90 -15.51
N PRO A 466 -13.60 23.95 -16.06
CA PRO A 466 -14.30 23.85 -17.33
C PRO A 466 -13.45 23.30 -18.47
N ALA A 467 -12.17 23.71 -18.59
CA ALA A 467 -11.28 23.23 -19.62
C ALA A 467 -10.92 21.73 -19.45
N TYR A 468 -10.95 21.22 -18.22
CA TYR A 468 -10.78 19.79 -17.95
C TYR A 468 -11.98 18.99 -18.48
N GLY A 469 -13.21 19.41 -18.15
CA GLY A 469 -14.43 18.75 -18.67
C GLY A 469 -14.56 18.81 -20.17
N GLU A 470 -14.34 19.98 -20.78
CA GLU A 470 -14.35 20.18 -22.23
C GLU A 470 -13.29 19.32 -22.95
N GLY A 471 -12.10 19.22 -22.38
CA GLY A 471 -11.02 18.40 -22.91
C GLY A 471 -11.35 16.92 -22.93
N VAL A 472 -11.92 16.39 -21.85
CA VAL A 472 -12.36 14.98 -21.75
C VAL A 472 -13.54 14.72 -22.70
N ALA A 473 -14.55 15.61 -22.73
CA ALA A 473 -15.70 15.50 -23.63
C ALA A 473 -15.26 15.46 -25.10
N LYS A 474 -14.38 16.37 -25.49
CA LYS A 474 -13.80 16.41 -26.86
C LYS A 474 -13.05 15.12 -27.20
N ALA A 475 -12.26 14.57 -26.26
CA ALA A 475 -11.52 13.34 -26.48
C ALA A 475 -12.43 12.11 -26.63
N LEU A 476 -13.59 12.12 -25.97
CA LEU A 476 -14.63 11.08 -26.10
C LEU A 476 -15.57 11.31 -27.30
N GLY A 477 -15.49 12.46 -27.97
CA GLY A 477 -16.42 12.83 -29.04
C GLY A 477 -17.84 13.16 -28.58
N LEU A 478 -17.99 13.58 -27.31
CA LEU A 478 -19.25 13.91 -26.69
C LEU A 478 -19.43 15.43 -26.56
N SER A 479 -20.70 15.90 -26.57
CA SER A 479 -21.06 17.30 -26.32
C SER A 479 -21.48 17.48 -24.86
N LEU A 480 -21.27 18.68 -24.32
CA LEU A 480 -21.80 19.12 -23.03
C LEU A 480 -23.27 19.57 -23.11
N ASP A 481 -23.85 19.63 -24.32
CA ASP A 481 -25.22 20.09 -24.52
C ASP A 481 -26.23 19.21 -23.76
N GLY A 482 -27.12 19.86 -23.02
CA GLY A 482 -28.15 19.18 -22.24
C GLY A 482 -27.70 18.60 -20.89
N MET A 483 -26.45 18.78 -20.50
CA MET A 483 -25.96 18.40 -19.16
C MET A 483 -26.29 19.50 -18.13
N ASP A 484 -26.72 19.11 -16.93
CA ASP A 484 -26.79 20.02 -15.77
C ASP A 484 -25.38 20.12 -15.14
N LEU A 485 -24.65 21.14 -15.57
CA LEU A 485 -23.27 21.38 -15.15
C LEU A 485 -23.14 21.97 -13.73
N SER A 486 -24.23 22.07 -12.97
CA SER A 486 -24.23 22.65 -11.63
C SER A 486 -24.36 21.61 -10.51
N ASN A 487 -24.89 20.44 -10.82
CA ASN A 487 -25.17 19.39 -9.85
C ASN A 487 -24.27 18.16 -10.05
N PRO A 488 -23.35 17.86 -9.13
CA PRO A 488 -22.44 16.73 -9.27
C PRO A 488 -23.13 15.35 -9.31
N TYR A 489 -24.43 15.30 -9.01
CA TYR A 489 -25.24 14.08 -9.03
C TYR A 489 -26.28 14.08 -10.17
N ALA A 490 -26.25 15.08 -11.08
CA ALA A 490 -27.25 15.23 -12.14
C ALA A 490 -27.38 14.01 -13.06
N GLU A 491 -26.27 13.36 -13.36
CA GLU A 491 -26.20 12.16 -14.23
C GLU A 491 -26.25 10.84 -13.43
N SER A 492 -26.54 10.87 -12.13
CA SER A 492 -26.52 9.70 -11.26
C SER A 492 -27.83 8.92 -11.22
N THR A 493 -28.90 9.46 -11.76
CA THR A 493 -30.20 8.78 -11.82
C THR A 493 -30.31 7.95 -13.09
N VAL A 494 -30.04 6.66 -13.00
CA VAL A 494 -30.77 5.71 -13.84
C VAL A 494 -32.24 5.97 -13.53
N SER A 495 -33.01 6.50 -14.48
CA SER A 495 -34.47 6.50 -14.36
C SER A 495 -34.87 5.04 -14.13
N ASN A 496 -35.38 4.73 -12.93
CA ASN A 496 -36.06 3.49 -12.69
C ASN A 496 -37.25 3.43 -13.65
N ALA A 497 -37.02 2.87 -14.84
CA ALA A 497 -38.05 2.48 -15.77
C ALA A 497 -38.49 1.05 -15.49
#